data_5491c0523fd0d0acf39a3c8b987563be
#
_entry.id   5491c0523fd0d0acf39a3c8b987563be
#
_cell.length_a   1.000
_cell.length_b   1.000
_cell.length_c   1.000
_cell.angle_alpha   90.00
_cell.angle_beta   90.00
_cell.angle_gamma   90.00
#
_symmetry.space_group_name_H-M   'P 1'
#
loop_
_entity.id
_entity.type
_entity.pdbx_description
1 polymer ?
#
loop_
_entity_poly.entity_id
_entity_poly.type
_entity_poly.pdbx_seq_one_letter_code
_entity_poly.pdbx_strand_id
1 'polypeptide(L)'
;MTVNPLPAGSQLLVVGGGYCGSRLGRRLQELGARVITTRRNPKTESGELAFNSDGGPVPSSESLAGTTHVLITAPPDREGRDPCLKALQSQLRQLELQWVGYLSTTGVYGDHQGGWVDENNDAPLEKLLRRSAARRRCEQAWLTSGWPVQVFRLPGIYGPGRSTFETIKNKKIRVISKKDQVFSRIHVADITNAILYLLQ
;
A
#
# COMPACT_ATOMS: atom_id res chain seq x y z
N MET A 1 -9.35 -17.48 -7.87
CA MET A 1 -9.28 -18.07 -6.51
C MET A 1 -10.65 -17.98 -5.88
N THR A 2 -11.14 -19.06 -5.31
CA THR A 2 -12.47 -19.20 -4.70
C THR A 2 -12.39 -19.50 -3.18
N VAL A 3 -11.18 -19.63 -2.64
CA VAL A 3 -10.93 -19.99 -1.24
C VAL A 3 -10.16 -18.88 -0.55
N ASN A 4 -10.39 -18.72 0.75
CA ASN A 4 -9.66 -17.78 1.60
C ASN A 4 -8.14 -18.09 1.54
N PRO A 5 -7.30 -17.14 1.11
CA PRO A 5 -5.87 -17.36 1.03
C PRO A 5 -5.16 -17.25 2.40
N LEU A 6 -5.81 -16.66 3.40
CA LEU A 6 -5.22 -16.54 4.73
C LEU A 6 -5.32 -17.85 5.50
N PRO A 7 -4.31 -18.21 6.29
CA PRO A 7 -4.37 -19.34 7.20
C PRO A 7 -5.58 -19.27 8.14
N ALA A 8 -6.08 -20.43 8.58
CA ALA A 8 -7.20 -20.50 9.51
C ALA A 8 -6.91 -19.68 10.79
N GLY A 9 -7.87 -18.91 11.24
CA GLY A 9 -7.72 -18.03 12.40
C GLY A 9 -7.03 -16.69 12.13
N SER A 10 -6.44 -16.50 10.94
CA SER A 10 -5.76 -15.24 10.58
C SER A 10 -6.74 -14.10 10.33
N GLN A 11 -6.25 -12.87 10.56
CA GLN A 11 -6.95 -11.63 10.28
C GLN A 11 -5.99 -10.65 9.60
N LEU A 12 -6.45 -9.98 8.53
CA LEU A 12 -5.70 -8.94 7.84
C LEU A 12 -6.16 -7.56 8.30
N LEU A 13 -5.21 -6.70 8.66
CA LEU A 13 -5.39 -5.27 8.81
C LEU A 13 -4.93 -4.55 7.52
N VAL A 14 -5.84 -3.84 6.86
CA VAL A 14 -5.50 -2.94 5.73
C VAL A 14 -5.42 -1.51 6.25
N VAL A 15 -4.20 -0.99 6.38
CA VAL A 15 -3.98 0.40 6.79
C VAL A 15 -4.05 1.31 5.57
N GLY A 16 -5.22 1.94 5.42
CA GLY A 16 -5.54 2.81 4.29
C GLY A 16 -6.54 2.20 3.30
N GLY A 17 -7.84 2.38 3.55
CA GLY A 17 -8.95 1.98 2.68
C GLY A 17 -9.07 2.83 1.41
N GLY A 18 -7.94 3.14 0.76
CA GLY A 18 -7.87 3.85 -0.51
C GLY A 18 -8.17 2.94 -1.72
N TYR A 19 -7.72 3.37 -2.91
CA TYR A 19 -8.04 2.71 -4.17
C TYR A 19 -7.65 1.24 -4.24
N CYS A 20 -6.45 0.87 -3.77
CA CYS A 20 -6.00 -0.52 -3.71
C CYS A 20 -6.52 -1.23 -2.46
N GLY A 21 -6.39 -0.61 -1.29
CA GLY A 21 -6.74 -1.23 -0.01
C GLY A 21 -8.21 -1.65 0.08
N SER A 22 -9.14 -0.81 -0.38
CA SER A 22 -10.57 -1.16 -0.38
C SER A 22 -10.90 -2.34 -1.30
N ARG A 23 -10.23 -2.44 -2.46
CA ARG A 23 -10.47 -3.53 -3.41
C ARG A 23 -9.94 -4.86 -2.89
N LEU A 24 -8.72 -4.83 -2.35
CA LEU A 24 -8.16 -6.03 -1.75
C LEU A 24 -8.98 -6.48 -0.53
N GLY A 25 -9.30 -5.56 0.39
CA GLY A 25 -10.07 -5.87 1.57
C GLY A 25 -11.42 -6.50 1.23
N ARG A 26 -12.16 -5.90 0.29
CA ARG A 26 -13.43 -6.45 -0.20
C ARG A 26 -13.25 -7.84 -0.82
N ARG A 27 -12.24 -7.99 -1.70
CA ARG A 27 -12.00 -9.28 -2.36
C ARG A 27 -11.68 -10.39 -1.36
N LEU A 28 -10.90 -10.10 -0.33
CA LEU A 28 -10.61 -11.04 0.75
C LEU A 28 -11.85 -11.38 1.57
N GLN A 29 -12.70 -10.40 1.90
CA GLN A 29 -13.98 -10.64 2.58
C GLN A 29 -14.92 -11.53 1.76
N GLU A 30 -15.01 -11.32 0.44
CA GLU A 30 -15.75 -12.19 -0.49
C GLU A 30 -15.23 -13.64 -0.49
N LEU A 31 -13.95 -13.84 -0.18
CA LEU A 31 -13.32 -15.15 -0.02
C LEU A 31 -13.44 -15.72 1.40
N GLY A 32 -14.16 -15.03 2.29
CA GLY A 32 -14.37 -15.47 3.68
C GLY A 32 -13.25 -15.10 4.65
N ALA A 33 -12.31 -14.24 4.26
CA ALA A 33 -11.25 -13.79 5.16
C ALA A 33 -11.76 -12.74 6.17
N ARG A 34 -11.18 -12.74 7.37
CA ARG A 34 -11.38 -11.69 8.36
C ARG A 34 -10.50 -10.49 8.00
N VAL A 35 -11.11 -9.35 7.71
CA VAL A 35 -10.41 -8.14 7.27
C VAL A 35 -10.89 -6.92 8.04
N ILE A 36 -9.95 -6.20 8.65
CA ILE A 36 -10.15 -4.86 9.20
C ILE A 36 -9.56 -3.87 8.20
N THR A 37 -10.30 -2.83 7.86
CA THR A 37 -9.80 -1.75 7.00
C THR A 37 -9.84 -0.44 7.79
N THR A 38 -8.80 0.37 7.65
CA THR A 38 -8.79 1.70 8.26
C THR A 38 -9.00 2.79 7.23
N ARG A 39 -9.64 3.87 7.64
CA ARG A 39 -9.87 5.05 6.81
C ARG A 39 -9.78 6.33 7.65
N ARG A 40 -9.33 7.43 7.04
CA ARG A 40 -9.28 8.72 7.74
C ARG A 40 -10.66 9.18 8.21
N ASN A 41 -11.66 9.02 7.36
CA ASN A 41 -13.06 9.30 7.64
C ASN A 41 -13.89 8.07 7.25
N PRO A 42 -14.03 7.08 8.15
CA PRO A 42 -14.85 5.90 7.89
C PRO A 42 -16.33 6.29 7.83
N LYS A 43 -17.11 5.58 7.04
CA LYS A 43 -18.57 5.69 7.08
C LYS A 43 -19.10 4.96 8.30
N THR A 44 -20.09 5.51 8.97
CA THR A 44 -20.65 4.98 10.23
C THR A 44 -21.06 3.51 10.17
N GLU A 45 -21.51 3.03 8.99
CA GLU A 45 -22.00 1.65 8.80
C GLU A 45 -21.00 0.73 8.10
N SER A 46 -19.76 1.20 7.84
CA SER A 46 -18.81 0.45 6.99
C SER A 46 -18.01 -0.62 7.75
N GLY A 47 -18.04 -0.64 9.07
CA GLY A 47 -17.14 -1.50 9.89
C GLY A 47 -15.66 -1.12 9.75
N GLU A 48 -15.34 -0.01 9.09
CA GLU A 48 -13.97 0.49 8.96
C GLU A 48 -13.55 1.20 10.27
N LEU A 49 -12.29 1.06 10.67
CA LEU A 49 -11.74 1.79 11.81
C LEU A 49 -11.21 3.17 11.39
N ALA A 50 -11.41 4.15 12.23
CA ALA A 50 -10.85 5.47 12.03
C ALA A 50 -9.33 5.44 12.24
N PHE A 51 -8.57 5.98 11.28
CA PHE A 51 -7.13 6.14 11.39
C PHE A 51 -6.68 7.45 10.74
N ASN A 52 -6.10 8.31 11.56
CA ASN A 52 -5.46 9.54 11.09
C ASN A 52 -4.15 9.76 11.87
N SER A 53 -3.03 9.57 11.21
CA SER A 53 -1.68 9.74 11.78
C SER A 53 -1.31 11.19 12.10
N ASP A 54 -2.07 12.16 11.63
CA ASP A 54 -1.81 13.59 11.82
C ASP A 54 -2.47 14.12 13.13
N GLY A 55 -2.35 13.34 14.23
CA GLY A 55 -2.92 13.69 15.54
C GLY A 55 -4.40 13.36 15.71
N GLY A 56 -4.98 12.59 14.78
CA GLY A 56 -6.35 12.10 14.86
C GLY A 56 -6.48 10.72 15.50
N PRO A 57 -7.62 10.04 15.30
CA PRO A 57 -7.87 8.75 15.91
C PRO A 57 -6.89 7.68 15.42
N VAL A 58 -6.49 6.80 16.33
CA VAL A 58 -5.66 5.63 16.09
C VAL A 58 -6.40 4.42 16.65
N PRO A 59 -6.50 3.28 15.91
CA PRO A 59 -7.12 2.07 16.40
C PRO A 59 -6.52 1.60 17.73
N SER A 60 -7.35 1.16 18.67
CA SER A 60 -6.88 0.60 19.93
C SER A 60 -6.27 -0.80 19.73
N SER A 61 -5.41 -1.25 20.67
CA SER A 61 -4.88 -2.63 20.66
C SER A 61 -5.98 -3.67 20.66
N GLU A 62 -7.06 -3.43 21.39
CA GLU A 62 -8.23 -4.31 21.48
C GLU A 62 -8.92 -4.44 20.11
N SER A 63 -9.12 -3.31 19.39
CA SER A 63 -9.73 -3.33 18.05
C SER A 63 -8.90 -4.05 17.00
N LEU A 64 -7.60 -4.20 17.22
CA LEU A 64 -6.65 -4.90 16.34
C LEU A 64 -6.34 -6.32 16.79
N ALA A 65 -6.90 -6.78 17.91
CA ALA A 65 -6.64 -8.10 18.45
C ALA A 65 -6.88 -9.22 17.43
N GLY A 66 -5.99 -10.21 17.39
CA GLY A 66 -6.04 -11.31 16.43
C GLY A 66 -5.56 -10.96 15.01
N THR A 67 -5.05 -9.76 14.79
CA THR A 67 -4.40 -9.40 13.52
C THR A 67 -3.06 -10.11 13.41
N THR A 68 -2.88 -10.88 12.35
CA THR A 68 -1.66 -11.63 12.02
C THR A 68 -1.00 -11.11 10.74
N HIS A 69 -1.75 -10.43 9.91
CA HIS A 69 -1.31 -9.88 8.63
C HIS A 69 -1.63 -8.39 8.55
N VAL A 70 -0.70 -7.61 8.03
CA VAL A 70 -0.89 -6.16 7.87
C VAL A 70 -0.53 -5.74 6.45
N LEU A 71 -1.38 -4.95 5.80
CA LEU A 71 -1.06 -4.32 4.52
C LEU A 71 -1.07 -2.80 4.68
N ILE A 72 0.07 -2.18 4.47
CA ILE A 72 0.24 -0.74 4.49
C ILE A 72 0.05 -0.18 3.07
N THR A 73 -1.02 0.57 2.87
CA THR A 73 -1.31 1.24 1.59
C THR A 73 -1.23 2.76 1.68
N ALA A 74 -1.16 3.29 2.89
CA ALA A 74 -1.07 4.73 3.12
C ALA A 74 0.25 5.29 2.55
N PRO A 75 0.23 6.49 1.93
CA PRO A 75 1.44 7.15 1.46
C PRO A 75 2.21 7.79 2.62
N PRO A 76 3.51 8.09 2.44
CA PRO A 76 4.24 8.98 3.33
C PRO A 76 3.52 10.31 3.55
N ASP A 77 3.75 10.92 4.71
CA ASP A 77 3.23 12.25 5.03
C ASP A 77 3.90 13.35 4.18
N ARG A 78 3.52 14.61 4.42
CA ARG A 78 4.07 15.75 3.67
C ARG A 78 5.55 15.99 3.97
N GLU A 79 6.02 15.56 5.13
CA GLU A 79 7.41 15.62 5.57
C GLU A 79 8.22 14.41 5.07
N GLY A 80 7.56 13.43 4.44
CA GLY A 80 8.20 12.24 3.88
C GLY A 80 8.47 11.13 4.90
N ARG A 81 7.79 11.16 6.05
CA ARG A 81 7.86 10.12 7.10
C ARG A 81 6.74 9.09 6.88
N ASP A 82 6.94 7.88 7.40
CA ASP A 82 5.86 6.89 7.40
C ASP A 82 4.85 7.20 8.52
N PRO A 83 3.60 7.51 8.17
CA PRO A 83 2.58 7.86 9.15
C PRO A 83 2.10 6.66 9.96
N CYS A 84 2.18 5.45 9.37
CA CYS A 84 1.64 4.25 9.98
C CYS A 84 2.61 3.65 10.98
N LEU A 85 3.89 3.56 10.63
CA LEU A 85 4.92 2.97 11.48
C LEU A 85 4.98 3.69 12.84
N LYS A 86 5.01 5.03 12.82
CA LYS A 86 5.05 5.83 14.05
C LYS A 86 3.75 5.69 14.86
N ALA A 87 2.59 5.79 14.21
CA ALA A 87 1.31 5.87 14.90
C ALA A 87 0.82 4.51 15.43
N LEU A 88 1.18 3.39 14.77
CA LEU A 88 0.70 2.06 15.10
C LEU A 88 1.76 1.17 15.75
N GLN A 89 2.99 1.63 15.92
CA GLN A 89 4.10 0.80 16.41
C GLN A 89 3.78 0.10 17.73
N SER A 90 3.19 0.81 18.68
CA SER A 90 2.86 0.25 20.00
C SER A 90 1.81 -0.85 19.91
N GLN A 91 0.81 -0.69 19.07
CA GLN A 91 -0.23 -1.70 18.85
C GLN A 91 0.32 -2.90 18.09
N LEU A 92 1.07 -2.65 17.00
CA LEU A 92 1.64 -3.72 16.17
C LEU A 92 2.64 -4.59 16.93
N ARG A 93 3.39 -4.02 17.91
CA ARG A 93 4.31 -4.79 18.76
C ARG A 93 3.62 -5.75 19.73
N GLN A 94 2.32 -5.59 19.96
CA GLN A 94 1.50 -6.47 20.79
C GLN A 94 0.89 -7.64 19.99
N LEU A 95 1.12 -7.67 18.67
CA LEU A 95 0.56 -8.66 17.76
C LEU A 95 1.64 -9.63 17.29
N GLU A 96 1.25 -10.87 17.06
CA GLU A 96 2.09 -11.89 16.45
C GLU A 96 1.99 -11.82 14.92
N LEU A 97 2.65 -10.83 14.33
CA LEU A 97 2.57 -10.60 12.90
C LEU A 97 3.35 -11.65 12.12
N GLN A 98 2.65 -12.33 11.22
CA GLN A 98 3.18 -13.34 10.31
C GLN A 98 3.58 -12.75 8.97
N TRP A 99 3.01 -11.59 8.60
CA TRP A 99 3.28 -10.93 7.36
C TRP A 99 2.92 -9.44 7.42
N VAL A 100 3.79 -8.60 6.83
CA VAL A 100 3.54 -7.18 6.65
C VAL A 100 3.83 -6.80 5.20
N GLY A 101 2.81 -6.41 4.44
CA GLY A 101 2.95 -5.89 3.08
C GLY A 101 3.05 -4.37 3.07
N TYR A 102 4.02 -3.81 2.35
CA TYR A 102 4.14 -2.37 2.16
C TYR A 102 4.01 -1.99 0.68
N LEU A 103 2.97 -1.22 0.32
CA LEU A 103 2.79 -0.74 -1.05
C LEU A 103 3.67 0.47 -1.31
N SER A 104 4.74 0.25 -2.05
CA SER A 104 5.68 1.27 -2.50
C SER A 104 5.47 1.66 -3.97
N THR A 105 6.48 2.18 -4.62
CA THR A 105 6.44 2.67 -6.01
C THR A 105 7.72 2.33 -6.77
N THR A 106 7.60 2.01 -8.07
CA THR A 106 8.77 1.89 -8.96
C THR A 106 9.57 3.20 -9.09
N GLY A 107 9.01 4.33 -8.67
CA GLY A 107 9.75 5.60 -8.62
C GLY A 107 11.00 5.58 -7.73
N VAL A 108 11.13 4.58 -6.84
CA VAL A 108 12.34 4.39 -5.99
C VAL A 108 13.56 3.91 -6.79
N TYR A 109 13.36 3.40 -8.00
CA TYR A 109 14.46 3.03 -8.90
C TYR A 109 15.13 4.25 -9.54
N GLY A 110 14.44 5.40 -9.65
CA GLY A 110 14.96 6.57 -10.35
C GLY A 110 14.71 6.53 -11.87
N ASP A 111 15.51 7.28 -12.62
CA ASP A 111 15.45 7.35 -14.09
C ASP A 111 16.58 6.50 -14.71
N HIS A 112 16.21 5.41 -15.35
CA HIS A 112 17.09 4.51 -16.08
C HIS A 112 17.00 4.72 -17.60
N GLN A 113 16.51 5.88 -18.06
CA GLN A 113 16.42 6.27 -19.48
C GLN A 113 15.68 5.23 -20.36
N GLY A 114 14.66 4.58 -19.77
CA GLY A 114 13.87 3.54 -20.44
C GLY A 114 14.44 2.12 -20.32
N GLY A 115 15.59 1.94 -19.66
CA GLY A 115 16.17 0.64 -19.37
C GLY A 115 15.32 -0.18 -18.40
N TRP A 116 15.47 -1.50 -18.48
CA TRP A 116 14.85 -2.44 -17.55
C TRP A 116 15.47 -2.31 -16.15
N VAL A 117 14.62 -2.45 -15.13
CA VAL A 117 15.01 -2.45 -13.72
C VAL A 117 14.30 -3.57 -12.97
N ASP A 118 14.96 -4.08 -11.94
CA ASP A 118 14.44 -5.08 -11.00
C ASP A 118 14.70 -4.64 -9.54
N GLU A 119 14.41 -5.52 -8.60
CA GLU A 119 14.57 -5.24 -7.16
C GLU A 119 16.02 -5.02 -6.72
N ASN A 120 17.00 -5.45 -7.50
CA ASN A 120 18.43 -5.28 -7.22
C ASN A 120 18.96 -3.91 -7.69
N ASN A 121 18.18 -3.21 -8.52
CA ASN A 121 18.55 -1.86 -8.93
C ASN A 121 18.33 -0.87 -7.78
N ASP A 122 19.32 -0.06 -7.52
CA ASP A 122 19.27 0.98 -6.50
C ASP A 122 19.63 2.35 -7.07
N ALA A 123 18.96 3.39 -6.60
CA ALA A 123 19.27 4.76 -6.96
C ALA A 123 19.58 5.57 -5.70
N PRO A 124 20.65 6.39 -5.71
CA PRO A 124 20.96 7.28 -4.62
C PRO A 124 19.78 8.21 -4.29
N LEU A 125 19.51 8.42 -3.00
CA LEU A 125 18.34 9.19 -2.54
C LEU A 125 18.28 10.61 -3.12
N GLU A 126 19.46 11.24 -3.30
CA GLU A 126 19.58 12.59 -3.85
C GLU A 126 19.23 12.69 -5.34
N LYS A 127 19.27 11.58 -6.06
CA LYS A 127 18.85 11.49 -7.48
C LYS A 127 17.35 11.20 -7.63
N LEU A 128 16.65 10.85 -6.54
CA LEU A 128 15.23 10.57 -6.57
C LEU A 128 14.39 11.83 -6.46
N LEU A 129 13.22 11.82 -7.11
CA LEU A 129 12.20 12.82 -6.82
C LEU A 129 11.81 12.76 -5.33
N ARG A 130 11.53 13.91 -4.72
CA ARG A 130 11.20 14.04 -3.29
C ARG A 130 10.23 12.96 -2.78
N ARG A 131 9.15 12.69 -3.52
CA ARG A 131 8.15 11.69 -3.17
C ARG A 131 8.69 10.25 -3.23
N SER A 132 9.59 9.97 -4.18
CA SER A 132 10.22 8.64 -4.33
C SER A 132 11.28 8.42 -3.24
N ALA A 133 12.07 9.43 -2.92
CA ALA A 133 13.00 9.41 -1.81
C ALA A 133 12.29 9.19 -0.46
N ALA A 134 11.12 9.83 -0.25
CA ALA A 134 10.29 9.60 0.93
C ALA A 134 9.82 8.13 1.00
N ARG A 135 9.33 7.57 -0.11
CA ARG A 135 8.94 6.15 -0.18
C ARG A 135 10.11 5.22 0.12
N ARG A 136 11.29 5.49 -0.43
CA ARG A 136 12.49 4.68 -0.19
C ARG A 136 12.88 4.67 1.29
N ARG A 137 12.81 5.83 1.97
CA ARG A 137 13.04 5.90 3.42
C ARG A 137 12.01 5.08 4.20
N CYS A 138 10.74 5.14 3.81
CA CYS A 138 9.69 4.36 4.45
C CYS A 138 9.88 2.85 4.19
N GLU A 139 10.26 2.42 2.96
CA GLU A 139 10.64 1.02 2.70
C GLU A 139 11.71 0.56 3.69
N GLN A 140 12.78 1.34 3.82
CA GLN A 140 13.89 0.99 4.70
C GLN A 140 13.45 0.93 6.17
N ALA A 141 12.62 1.87 6.62
CA ALA A 141 12.11 1.87 7.99
C ALA A 141 11.26 0.62 8.29
N TRP A 142 10.43 0.18 7.32
CA TRP A 142 9.67 -1.05 7.46
C TRP A 142 10.56 -2.28 7.42
N LEU A 143 11.49 -2.39 6.48
CA LEU A 143 12.42 -3.53 6.36
C LEU A 143 13.30 -3.71 7.60
N THR A 144 13.64 -2.63 8.30
CA THR A 144 14.44 -2.66 9.54
C THR A 144 13.60 -2.72 10.82
N SER A 145 12.27 -2.83 10.72
CA SER A 145 11.35 -2.81 11.87
C SER A 145 11.38 -4.07 12.73
N GLY A 146 11.95 -5.17 12.22
CA GLY A 146 11.97 -6.49 12.85
C GLY A 146 10.73 -7.36 12.55
N TRP A 147 9.75 -6.87 11.79
CA TRP A 147 8.62 -7.65 11.29
C TRP A 147 8.93 -8.34 9.96
N PRO A 148 8.20 -9.40 9.57
CA PRO A 148 8.36 -10.07 8.27
C PRO A 148 7.76 -9.21 7.14
N VAL A 149 8.53 -8.23 6.68
CA VAL A 149 8.07 -7.22 5.73
C VAL A 149 8.36 -7.62 4.28
N GLN A 150 7.36 -7.49 3.43
CA GLN A 150 7.44 -7.61 1.98
C GLN A 150 7.05 -6.30 1.31
N VAL A 151 7.92 -5.77 0.45
CA VAL A 151 7.71 -4.49 -0.25
C VAL A 151 7.23 -4.74 -1.67
N PHE A 152 6.16 -4.03 -2.07
CA PHE A 152 5.58 -4.07 -3.40
C PHE A 152 5.85 -2.74 -4.13
N ARG A 153 6.80 -2.70 -5.03
CA ARG A 153 7.13 -1.52 -5.83
C ARG A 153 6.21 -1.43 -7.05
N LEU A 154 5.11 -0.72 -6.88
CA LEU A 154 4.05 -0.62 -7.87
C LEU A 154 4.31 0.49 -8.87
N PRO A 155 4.14 0.23 -10.20
CA PRO A 155 4.16 1.26 -11.23
C PRO A 155 2.88 2.11 -11.22
N GLY A 156 2.62 2.84 -12.30
CA GLY A 156 1.41 3.64 -12.43
C GLY A 156 0.14 2.80 -12.38
N ILE A 157 -0.62 2.90 -11.30
CA ILE A 157 -1.83 2.10 -11.07
C ILE A 157 -2.99 2.63 -11.90
N TYR A 158 -3.69 1.76 -12.61
CA TYR A 158 -4.91 2.09 -13.34
C TYR A 158 -6.03 1.05 -13.11
N GLY A 159 -7.24 1.37 -13.56
CA GLY A 159 -8.42 0.51 -13.47
C GLY A 159 -9.71 1.33 -13.36
N PRO A 160 -10.85 0.73 -12.98
CA PRO A 160 -12.15 1.40 -12.90
C PRO A 160 -12.11 2.67 -12.04
N GLY A 161 -12.54 3.81 -12.61
CA GLY A 161 -12.53 5.12 -11.98
C GLY A 161 -11.14 5.77 -11.87
N ARG A 162 -10.10 5.14 -12.43
CA ARG A 162 -8.72 5.65 -12.43
C ARG A 162 -8.02 5.27 -13.73
N SER A 163 -8.35 5.96 -14.81
CA SER A 163 -7.77 5.72 -16.13
C SER A 163 -7.38 7.02 -16.83
N THR A 164 -6.62 6.90 -17.92
CA THR A 164 -6.31 8.04 -18.79
C THR A 164 -7.58 8.62 -19.39
N PHE A 165 -8.56 7.78 -19.74
CA PHE A 165 -9.85 8.23 -20.27
C PHE A 165 -10.63 9.08 -19.25
N GLU A 166 -10.64 8.69 -17.98
CA GLU A 166 -11.23 9.50 -16.90
C GLU A 166 -10.50 10.85 -16.75
N THR A 167 -9.19 10.85 -16.91
CA THR A 167 -8.37 12.07 -16.86
C THR A 167 -8.68 13.02 -18.02
N ILE A 168 -8.86 12.48 -19.24
CA ILE A 168 -9.27 13.23 -20.42
C ILE A 168 -10.68 13.81 -20.21
N LYS A 169 -11.63 12.96 -19.83
CA LYS A 169 -13.03 13.35 -19.59
C LYS A 169 -13.13 14.51 -18.58
N ASN A 170 -12.30 14.48 -17.55
CA ASN A 170 -12.24 15.49 -16.50
C ASN A 170 -11.35 16.70 -16.86
N LYS A 171 -10.87 16.82 -18.10
CA LYS A 171 -9.99 17.90 -18.59
C LYS A 171 -8.72 18.10 -17.75
N LYS A 172 -8.20 17.03 -17.13
CA LYS A 172 -7.00 17.03 -16.27
C LYS A 172 -5.78 16.44 -16.94
N ILE A 173 -5.84 16.17 -18.24
CA ILE A 173 -4.72 15.59 -18.98
C ILE A 173 -3.56 16.58 -19.09
N ARG A 174 -2.35 16.05 -18.93
CA ARG A 174 -1.11 16.77 -19.23
C ARG A 174 -0.40 16.03 -20.36
N VAL A 175 -0.08 16.73 -21.41
CA VAL A 175 0.77 16.21 -22.50
C VAL A 175 2.21 16.24 -22.00
N ILE A 176 2.91 15.12 -22.13
CA ILE A 176 4.33 15.01 -21.80
C ILE A 176 5.08 14.88 -23.11
N SER A 177 5.86 15.92 -23.46
CA SER A 177 6.71 15.98 -24.65
C SER A 177 8.16 15.62 -24.28
N LYS A 178 8.39 14.41 -23.78
CA LYS A 178 9.73 13.89 -23.53
C LYS A 178 9.98 12.75 -24.52
N LYS A 179 11.00 12.92 -25.38
CA LYS A 179 11.40 11.89 -26.35
C LYS A 179 11.72 10.58 -25.61
N ASP A 180 11.30 9.47 -26.18
CA ASP A 180 11.54 8.12 -25.68
C ASP A 180 11.04 7.85 -24.23
N GLN A 181 10.04 8.63 -23.77
CA GLN A 181 9.45 8.44 -22.46
C GLN A 181 8.61 7.15 -22.41
N VAL A 182 8.99 6.22 -21.57
CA VAL A 182 8.24 5.00 -21.26
C VAL A 182 7.48 5.13 -19.92
N PHE A 183 6.35 4.44 -19.83
CA PHE A 183 5.54 4.39 -18.62
C PHE A 183 5.19 2.93 -18.29
N SER A 184 5.64 2.46 -17.15
CA SER A 184 5.17 1.22 -16.60
C SER A 184 3.79 1.40 -15.95
N ARG A 185 2.89 0.45 -16.17
CA ARG A 185 1.52 0.47 -15.65
C ARG A 185 1.14 -0.90 -15.10
N ILE A 186 0.29 -0.89 -14.07
CA ILE A 186 -0.30 -2.11 -13.52
C ILE A 186 -1.79 -1.89 -13.28
N HIS A 187 -2.60 -2.87 -13.65
CA HIS A 187 -4.03 -2.83 -13.34
C HIS A 187 -4.26 -3.17 -11.85
N VAL A 188 -5.22 -2.52 -11.22
CA VAL A 188 -5.50 -2.72 -9.78
C VAL A 188 -5.92 -4.15 -9.44
N ALA A 189 -6.55 -4.86 -10.38
CA ALA A 189 -6.90 -6.27 -10.18
C ALA A 189 -5.64 -7.16 -10.11
N ASP A 190 -4.61 -6.86 -10.91
CA ASP A 190 -3.35 -7.62 -10.90
C ASP A 190 -2.60 -7.42 -9.58
N ILE A 191 -2.62 -6.19 -9.03
CA ILE A 191 -2.10 -5.93 -7.67
C ILE A 191 -2.85 -6.79 -6.65
N THR A 192 -4.18 -6.81 -6.72
CA THR A 192 -5.00 -7.61 -5.82
C THR A 192 -4.67 -9.10 -5.94
N ASN A 193 -4.62 -9.63 -7.16
CA ASN A 193 -4.32 -11.04 -7.42
C ASN A 193 -2.91 -11.44 -6.99
N ALA A 194 -1.91 -10.59 -7.22
CA ALA A 194 -0.54 -10.84 -6.77
C ALA A 194 -0.45 -10.93 -5.24
N ILE A 195 -1.11 -10.01 -4.52
CA ILE A 195 -1.12 -10.04 -3.05
C ILE A 195 -1.88 -11.28 -2.55
N LEU A 196 -3.04 -11.63 -3.15
CA LEU A 196 -3.78 -12.83 -2.79
C LEU A 196 -2.96 -14.11 -2.98
N TYR A 197 -2.14 -14.16 -4.03
CA TYR A 197 -1.24 -15.30 -4.28
C TYR A 197 -0.14 -15.42 -3.21
N LEU A 198 0.39 -14.29 -2.74
CA LEU A 198 1.47 -14.26 -1.74
C LEU A 198 0.98 -14.45 -0.30
N LEU A 199 -0.32 -14.36 -0.06
CA LEU A 199 -0.93 -14.64 1.26
C LEU A 199 -1.27 -16.13 1.47
N GLN A 200 -1.02 -17.00 0.48
CA GLN A 200 -1.18 -18.45 0.57
C GLN A 200 0.04 -19.09 1.23
#